data_280608e0513cf51f8f44fe7be512b8bf
#
_entry.id   280608e0513cf51f8f44fe7be512b8bf
#
_cell.length_a   1.000
_cell.length_b   1.000
_cell.length_c   1.000
_cell.angle_alpha   90.00
_cell.angle_beta   90.00
_cell.angle_gamma   90.00
#
_symmetry.space_group_name_H-M   'P 1'
#
loop_
_entity.id
_entity.type
_entity.pdbx_description
1 polymer ?
#
loop_
_entity_poly.entity_id
_entity_poly.type
_entity_poly.pdbx_seq_one_letter_code
_entity_poly.pdbx_strand_id
1 'polypeptide(L)'
;MNIRLEQPKDYREVENLTREAFWNVYRPGCTEHYVLNQYRTNPDFIPELDFVMEEDSRIIGHVMFSKAEIALDSPHSLGGDGSFLSWTFGPISIHPDYKRKGYGLKLLQYALEKAKQMGIGMLQMEGNIEFYKHAGFDLASKRKIHYHAEPRESEVPYFLAQELIPGYWGTREGTYCPPRGYFVADKHPEAFEAYEATFPQKVKAFKEGQLPQFCQSCGMPLTRIEDCGTNADGSTNYDYCQYCYKDGRFLQECTMDEMIEHCAQFVDEVNKQMPKPMTKEEYKQMMHGFFPMLKRWRK
;
A
#
# COMPACT_ATOMS: atom_id res chain seq x y z
N MET A 1 18.14 -10.22 22.58
CA MET A 1 16.95 -9.86 21.79
C MET A 1 15.73 -9.83 22.70
N ASN A 2 14.97 -8.73 22.67
CA ASN A 2 13.76 -8.51 23.47
C ASN A 2 12.63 -7.99 22.54
N ILE A 3 11.38 -8.37 22.85
CA ILE A 3 10.19 -7.81 22.18
C ILE A 3 9.31 -7.22 23.26
N ARG A 4 8.97 -5.95 23.11
CA ARG A 4 8.12 -5.19 24.04
C ARG A 4 7.20 -4.25 23.30
N LEU A 5 6.22 -3.69 23.99
CA LEU A 5 5.39 -2.60 23.45
C LEU A 5 6.23 -1.37 23.11
N GLU A 6 5.87 -0.69 22.04
CA GLU A 6 6.38 0.62 21.68
C GLU A 6 6.04 1.64 22.78
N GLN A 7 6.92 2.59 23.00
CA GLN A 7 6.73 3.69 23.94
C GLN A 7 6.93 5.04 23.24
N PRO A 8 6.38 6.15 23.74
CA PRO A 8 6.51 7.46 23.09
C PRO A 8 7.96 7.88 22.79
N LYS A 9 8.91 7.47 23.63
CA LYS A 9 10.36 7.73 23.42
C LYS A 9 10.93 7.00 22.19
N ASP A 10 10.27 5.93 21.73
CA ASP A 10 10.74 5.09 20.62
C ASP A 10 10.24 5.61 19.26
N TYR A 11 9.20 6.45 19.25
CA TYR A 11 8.46 6.84 18.04
C TYR A 11 9.35 7.29 16.90
N ARG A 12 10.29 8.18 17.16
CA ARG A 12 11.17 8.69 16.11
C ARG A 12 12.15 7.64 15.59
N GLU A 13 12.64 6.77 16.46
CA GLU A 13 13.53 5.66 16.06
C GLU A 13 12.77 4.66 15.21
N VAL A 14 11.53 4.32 15.58
CA VAL A 14 10.66 3.40 14.82
C VAL A 14 10.24 3.99 13.47
N GLU A 15 9.95 5.29 13.41
CA GLU A 15 9.69 5.98 12.14
C GLU A 15 10.91 5.93 11.21
N ASN A 16 12.10 6.17 11.72
CA ASN A 16 13.34 6.02 10.96
C ASN A 16 13.55 4.58 10.50
N LEU A 17 13.37 3.61 11.39
CA LEU A 17 13.46 2.18 11.07
C LEU A 17 12.51 1.81 9.93
N THR A 18 11.26 2.22 10.03
CA THR A 18 10.23 1.94 9.02
C THR A 18 10.59 2.59 7.69
N ARG A 19 11.01 3.84 7.72
CA ARG A 19 11.48 4.55 6.53
C ARG A 19 12.66 3.83 5.86
N GLU A 20 13.67 3.41 6.62
CA GLU A 20 14.80 2.64 6.10
C GLU A 20 14.38 1.28 5.52
N ALA A 21 13.45 0.60 6.18
CA ALA A 21 12.98 -0.72 5.76
C ALA A 21 12.21 -0.70 4.44
N PHE A 22 11.43 0.38 4.20
CA PHE A 22 10.51 0.51 3.06
C PHE A 22 11.02 1.43 1.95
N TRP A 23 12.12 2.17 2.15
CA TRP A 23 12.62 3.12 1.17
C TRP A 23 12.86 2.48 -0.19
N ASN A 24 12.18 2.98 -1.22
CA ASN A 24 12.22 2.48 -2.59
C ASN A 24 11.81 0.99 -2.73
N VAL A 25 11.02 0.44 -1.80
CA VAL A 25 10.61 -0.98 -1.88
C VAL A 25 9.42 -1.16 -2.81
N TYR A 26 8.35 -0.39 -2.63
CA TYR A 26 7.12 -0.51 -3.42
C TYR A 26 6.93 0.65 -4.41
N ARG A 27 7.51 1.79 -4.10
CA ARG A 27 7.49 3.02 -4.91
C ARG A 27 8.78 3.81 -4.66
N PRO A 28 9.14 4.80 -5.50
CA PRO A 28 10.18 5.76 -5.16
C PRO A 28 9.87 6.48 -3.84
N GLY A 29 10.79 6.41 -2.89
CA GLY A 29 10.53 6.80 -1.50
C GLY A 29 9.70 5.75 -0.75
N CYS A 30 8.94 6.19 0.25
CA CYS A 30 7.97 5.38 1.00
C CYS A 30 7.01 6.28 1.77
N THR A 31 5.86 5.75 2.18
CA THR A 31 4.85 6.45 2.99
C THR A 31 4.56 5.76 4.32
N GLU A 32 5.07 4.57 4.51
CA GLU A 32 4.77 3.69 5.63
C GLU A 32 5.11 4.29 7.00
N HIS A 33 6.19 5.05 7.10
CA HIS A 33 6.59 5.74 8.33
C HIS A 33 5.63 6.89 8.69
N TYR A 34 5.01 7.53 7.69
CA TYR A 34 3.97 8.53 7.92
C TYR A 34 2.65 7.89 8.32
N VAL A 35 2.27 6.80 7.67
CA VAL A 35 1.12 5.98 8.09
C VAL A 35 1.25 5.60 9.56
N LEU A 36 2.39 5.05 9.95
CA LEU A 36 2.68 4.69 11.35
C LEU A 36 2.54 5.89 12.30
N ASN A 37 3.15 7.04 11.97
CA ASN A 37 3.03 8.26 12.77
C ASN A 37 1.57 8.65 13.00
N GLN A 38 0.75 8.65 11.94
CA GLN A 38 -0.66 9.06 12.00
C GLN A 38 -1.54 8.02 12.70
N TYR A 39 -1.19 6.73 12.60
CA TYR A 39 -1.98 5.67 13.23
C TYR A 39 -1.97 5.71 14.74
N ARG A 40 -0.93 6.18 15.39
CA ARG A 40 -0.85 6.27 16.87
C ARG A 40 -1.96 7.10 17.50
N THR A 41 -2.63 7.97 16.72
CA THR A 41 -3.79 8.74 17.15
C THR A 41 -5.11 8.30 16.49
N ASN A 42 -5.07 7.26 15.67
CA ASN A 42 -6.24 6.73 14.98
C ASN A 42 -7.07 5.84 15.92
N PRO A 43 -8.42 5.92 15.92
CA PRO A 43 -9.27 5.09 16.78
C PRO A 43 -9.23 3.59 16.45
N ASP A 44 -8.73 3.23 15.27
CA ASP A 44 -8.57 1.83 14.86
C ASP A 44 -7.23 1.23 15.29
N PHE A 45 -6.31 2.05 15.80
CA PHE A 45 -5.02 1.59 16.30
C PHE A 45 -5.18 0.70 17.53
N ILE A 46 -4.33 -0.33 17.65
CA ILE A 46 -4.33 -1.27 18.77
C ILE A 46 -2.99 -1.18 19.52
N PRO A 47 -2.86 -0.27 20.49
CA PRO A 47 -1.59 -0.03 21.18
C PRO A 47 -1.07 -1.27 21.94
N GLU A 48 -1.93 -2.20 22.33
CA GLU A 48 -1.55 -3.46 22.97
C GLU A 48 -0.88 -4.45 21.98
N LEU A 49 -0.91 -4.16 20.69
CA LEU A 49 -0.29 -4.95 19.62
C LEU A 49 0.70 -4.13 18.78
N ASP A 50 1.24 -3.08 19.37
CA ASP A 50 2.28 -2.23 18.79
C ASP A 50 3.63 -2.60 19.41
N PHE A 51 4.43 -3.41 18.69
CA PHE A 51 5.64 -4.01 19.24
C PHE A 51 6.91 -3.56 18.56
N VAL A 52 7.92 -3.30 19.38
CA VAL A 52 9.31 -3.15 18.95
C VAL A 52 10.12 -4.39 19.30
N MET A 53 11.07 -4.72 18.43
CA MET A 53 12.08 -5.75 18.68
C MET A 53 13.45 -5.08 18.87
N GLU A 54 14.11 -5.40 19.97
CA GLU A 54 15.41 -4.86 20.34
C GLU A 54 16.53 -5.91 20.34
N GLU A 55 17.70 -5.53 19.88
CA GLU A 55 18.94 -6.25 20.06
C GLU A 55 20.04 -5.27 20.41
N ASP A 56 20.83 -5.57 21.44
CA ASP A 56 21.92 -4.71 21.93
C ASP A 56 21.50 -3.23 22.15
N SER A 57 20.34 -3.05 22.77
CA SER A 57 19.71 -1.74 23.05
C SER A 57 19.33 -0.91 21.82
N ARG A 58 19.31 -1.50 20.64
CA ARG A 58 18.86 -0.87 19.38
C ARG A 58 17.55 -1.48 18.94
N ILE A 59 16.62 -0.66 18.51
CA ILE A 59 15.37 -1.13 17.86
C ILE A 59 15.71 -1.60 16.45
N ILE A 60 15.47 -2.89 16.20
CA ILE A 60 15.77 -3.55 14.92
C ILE A 60 14.53 -4.00 14.17
N GLY A 61 13.38 -3.98 14.81
CA GLY A 61 12.11 -4.37 14.21
C GLY A 61 10.91 -3.69 14.87
N HIS A 62 9.84 -3.58 14.12
CA HIS A 62 8.58 -3.01 14.58
C HIS A 62 7.40 -3.63 13.82
N VAL A 63 6.26 -3.77 14.49
CA VAL A 63 4.97 -4.13 13.89
C VAL A 63 3.83 -3.47 14.64
N MET A 64 2.86 -2.89 13.93
CA MET A 64 1.62 -2.38 14.50
C MET A 64 0.39 -3.10 13.94
N PHE A 65 -0.68 -3.12 14.72
CA PHE A 65 -1.97 -3.69 14.35
C PHE A 65 -3.07 -2.64 14.35
N SER A 66 -4.10 -2.91 13.55
CA SER A 66 -5.25 -2.03 13.40
C SER A 66 -6.52 -2.86 13.22
N LYS A 67 -7.65 -2.30 13.66
CA LYS A 67 -8.97 -2.80 13.30
C LYS A 67 -9.20 -2.66 11.81
N ALA A 68 -9.94 -3.60 11.25
CA ALA A 68 -10.38 -3.63 9.87
C ALA A 68 -11.77 -4.23 9.78
N GLU A 69 -12.39 -4.15 8.63
CA GLU A 69 -13.73 -4.68 8.39
C GLU A 69 -13.81 -5.43 7.08
N ILE A 70 -14.69 -6.42 7.04
CA ILE A 70 -15.08 -7.12 5.82
C ILE A 70 -16.58 -6.87 5.61
N ALA A 71 -16.94 -6.26 4.49
CA ALA A 71 -18.32 -6.13 4.08
C ALA A 71 -18.86 -7.51 3.67
N LEU A 72 -19.87 -8.02 4.38
CA LEU A 72 -20.44 -9.34 4.14
C LEU A 72 -21.40 -9.31 2.96
N ASP A 73 -21.36 -10.33 2.11
CA ASP A 73 -22.28 -10.48 0.98
C ASP A 73 -23.70 -10.84 1.40
N SER A 74 -23.84 -11.49 2.57
CA SER A 74 -25.12 -11.86 3.17
C SER A 74 -25.26 -11.27 4.57
N PRO A 75 -25.59 -9.97 4.69
CA PRO A 75 -25.63 -9.26 5.97
C PRO A 75 -26.72 -9.79 6.92
N HIS A 76 -27.82 -10.33 6.38
CA HIS A 76 -28.99 -10.74 7.17
C HIS A 76 -28.78 -11.97 8.08
N SER A 77 -27.70 -12.72 7.87
CA SER A 77 -27.44 -13.95 8.66
C SER A 77 -26.92 -13.69 10.08
N LEU A 78 -26.56 -12.44 10.42
CA LEU A 78 -25.93 -12.10 11.71
C LEU A 78 -26.60 -10.98 12.50
N GLY A 79 -27.68 -10.38 11.98
CA GLY A 79 -28.43 -9.34 12.69
C GLY A 79 -27.68 -8.00 12.85
N GLY A 80 -26.63 -7.73 12.03
CA GLY A 80 -25.81 -6.53 12.05
C GLY A 80 -25.96 -5.65 10.81
N ASP A 81 -25.13 -4.61 10.72
CA ASP A 81 -25.06 -3.64 9.63
C ASP A 81 -24.44 -4.19 8.32
N GLY A 82 -24.09 -5.47 8.29
CA GLY A 82 -23.48 -6.14 7.15
C GLY A 82 -21.96 -6.08 7.15
N SER A 83 -21.34 -5.54 8.19
CA SER A 83 -19.89 -5.61 8.38
C SER A 83 -19.48 -6.71 9.36
N PHE A 84 -18.27 -7.23 9.17
CA PHE A 84 -17.65 -8.19 10.06
C PHE A 84 -16.33 -7.60 10.56
N LEU A 85 -16.22 -7.44 11.88
CA LEU A 85 -15.00 -6.94 12.49
C LEU A 85 -13.86 -7.92 12.24
N SER A 86 -12.81 -7.43 11.65
CA SER A 86 -11.57 -8.14 11.42
C SER A 86 -10.38 -7.26 11.80
N TRP A 87 -9.18 -7.71 11.53
CA TRP A 87 -7.97 -6.98 11.87
C TRP A 87 -6.94 -7.09 10.76
N THR A 88 -6.08 -6.10 10.69
CA THR A 88 -4.90 -6.10 9.83
C THR A 88 -3.67 -5.70 10.63
N PHE A 89 -2.51 -5.88 10.07
CA PHE A 89 -1.27 -5.35 10.62
C PHE A 89 -0.41 -4.76 9.50
N GLY A 90 0.42 -3.82 9.87
CA GLY A 90 1.35 -3.14 8.97
C GLY A 90 1.42 -1.64 9.30
N PRO A 91 2.58 -1.04 9.01
CA PRO A 91 3.78 -1.70 8.49
C PRO A 91 4.41 -2.69 9.48
N ILE A 92 5.04 -3.75 8.95
CA ILE A 92 6.01 -4.56 9.69
C ILE A 92 7.40 -4.27 9.13
N SER A 93 8.32 -3.86 9.98
CA SER A 93 9.64 -3.37 9.60
C SER A 93 10.74 -4.17 10.26
N ILE A 94 11.80 -4.50 9.50
CA ILE A 94 13.07 -4.98 10.05
C ILE A 94 14.18 -4.14 9.44
N HIS A 95 15.07 -3.64 10.31
CA HIS A 95 16.21 -2.83 9.88
C HIS A 95 17.01 -3.54 8.78
N PRO A 96 17.45 -2.84 7.72
CA PRO A 96 18.11 -3.46 6.57
C PRO A 96 19.26 -4.41 6.93
N ASP A 97 20.10 -4.05 7.90
CA ASP A 97 21.24 -4.87 8.34
C ASP A 97 20.85 -6.18 9.04
N TYR A 98 19.58 -6.29 9.43
CA TYR A 98 19.03 -7.45 10.15
C TYR A 98 18.07 -8.29 9.29
N LYS A 99 17.84 -7.88 8.03
CA LYS A 99 16.98 -8.64 7.09
C LYS A 99 17.57 -10.04 6.81
N ARG A 100 16.68 -10.99 6.47
CA ARG A 100 17.00 -12.38 6.09
C ARG A 100 17.69 -13.21 7.19
N LYS A 101 17.56 -12.81 8.46
CA LYS A 101 18.08 -13.51 9.63
C LYS A 101 16.98 -14.12 10.52
N GLY A 102 15.73 -14.18 10.03
CA GLY A 102 14.58 -14.76 10.74
C GLY A 102 13.88 -13.79 11.72
N TYR A 103 14.40 -12.59 11.95
CA TYR A 103 13.84 -11.64 12.91
C TYR A 103 12.39 -11.23 12.59
N GLY A 104 12.07 -11.00 11.31
CA GLY A 104 10.72 -10.62 10.88
C GLY A 104 9.69 -11.70 11.20
N LEU A 105 10.00 -12.96 10.92
CA LEU A 105 9.11 -14.07 11.25
C LEU A 105 8.92 -14.22 12.76
N LYS A 106 9.99 -14.06 13.54
CA LYS A 106 9.95 -14.16 15.00
C LYS A 106 9.11 -13.03 15.61
N LEU A 107 9.27 -11.79 15.14
CA LEU A 107 8.46 -10.65 15.57
C LEU A 107 6.98 -10.87 15.24
N LEU A 108 6.69 -11.30 14.00
CA LEU A 108 5.33 -11.55 13.56
C LEU A 108 4.67 -12.67 14.37
N GLN A 109 5.35 -13.80 14.56
CA GLN A 109 4.80 -14.92 15.35
C GLN A 109 4.50 -14.53 16.80
N TYR A 110 5.38 -13.74 17.43
CA TYR A 110 5.14 -13.20 18.76
C TYR A 110 3.88 -12.33 18.80
N ALA A 111 3.74 -11.41 17.83
CA ALA A 111 2.61 -10.50 17.75
C ALA A 111 1.29 -11.24 17.45
N LEU A 112 1.31 -12.25 16.57
CA LEU A 112 0.13 -13.07 16.27
C LEU A 112 -0.32 -13.89 17.49
N GLU A 113 0.61 -14.40 18.28
CA GLU A 113 0.26 -15.11 19.54
C GLU A 113 -0.38 -14.14 20.54
N LYS A 114 0.11 -12.91 20.68
CA LYS A 114 -0.50 -11.87 21.51
C LYS A 114 -1.90 -11.48 21.01
N ALA A 115 -2.05 -11.29 19.69
CA ALA A 115 -3.34 -11.02 19.07
C ALA A 115 -4.35 -12.13 19.36
N LYS A 116 -3.96 -13.39 19.24
CA LYS A 116 -4.78 -14.54 19.57
C LYS A 116 -5.20 -14.56 21.05
N GLN A 117 -4.28 -14.27 21.97
CA GLN A 117 -4.56 -14.16 23.40
C GLN A 117 -5.56 -13.05 23.73
N MET A 118 -5.63 -11.99 22.94
CA MET A 118 -6.62 -10.91 23.03
C MET A 118 -7.97 -11.26 22.37
N GLY A 119 -8.11 -12.45 21.79
CA GLY A 119 -9.35 -12.88 21.14
C GLY A 119 -9.51 -12.44 19.69
N ILE A 120 -8.45 -11.92 19.06
CA ILE A 120 -8.45 -11.63 17.63
C ILE A 120 -8.57 -12.95 16.88
N GLY A 121 -9.68 -13.11 16.13
CA GLY A 121 -10.01 -14.37 15.49
C GLY A 121 -9.40 -14.55 14.12
N MET A 122 -9.22 -13.46 13.37
CA MET A 122 -8.64 -13.51 12.03
C MET A 122 -7.99 -12.19 11.64
N LEU A 123 -7.07 -12.27 10.66
CA LEU A 123 -6.33 -11.15 10.09
C LEU A 123 -6.34 -11.24 8.57
N GLN A 124 -6.41 -10.08 7.92
CA GLN A 124 -6.13 -9.90 6.50
C GLN A 124 -5.00 -8.92 6.34
N MET A 125 -4.20 -9.09 5.29
CA MET A 125 -3.10 -8.18 5.00
C MET A 125 -2.63 -8.31 3.54
N GLU A 126 -1.88 -7.33 3.10
CA GLU A 126 -1.21 -7.35 1.80
C GLU A 126 0.27 -7.64 1.99
N GLY A 127 0.77 -8.63 1.24
CA GLY A 127 2.19 -8.97 1.31
C GLY A 127 2.61 -10.16 0.47
N ASN A 128 3.88 -10.49 0.55
CA ASN A 128 4.45 -11.60 -0.21
C ASN A 128 4.16 -12.93 0.47
N ILE A 129 3.36 -13.79 -0.16
CA ILE A 129 2.99 -15.12 0.34
C ILE A 129 4.22 -15.97 0.70
N GLU A 130 5.33 -15.81 -0.04
CA GLU A 130 6.56 -16.59 0.22
C GLU A 130 7.14 -16.33 1.62
N PHE A 131 6.90 -15.17 2.19
CA PHE A 131 7.26 -14.88 3.58
C PHE A 131 6.14 -15.27 4.54
N TYR A 132 4.91 -14.82 4.29
CA TYR A 132 3.82 -14.90 5.26
C TYR A 132 3.24 -16.31 5.44
N LYS A 133 3.40 -17.21 4.45
CA LYS A 133 3.05 -18.62 4.62
C LYS A 133 3.76 -19.30 5.81
N HIS A 134 4.98 -18.87 6.15
CA HIS A 134 5.71 -19.36 7.30
C HIS A 134 5.14 -18.91 8.65
N ALA A 135 4.26 -17.92 8.65
CA ALA A 135 3.49 -17.48 9.81
C ALA A 135 2.04 -18.00 9.80
N GLY A 136 1.66 -18.81 8.81
CA GLY A 136 0.35 -19.46 8.71
C GLY A 136 -0.67 -18.72 7.83
N PHE A 137 -0.26 -17.68 7.10
CA PHE A 137 -1.11 -17.01 6.13
C PHE A 137 -1.24 -17.80 4.84
N ASP A 138 -2.40 -17.66 4.20
CA ASP A 138 -2.68 -18.20 2.88
C ASP A 138 -3.49 -17.16 2.07
N LEU A 139 -3.71 -17.43 0.78
CA LEU A 139 -4.52 -16.57 -0.06
C LEU A 139 -5.92 -16.36 0.55
N ALA A 140 -6.36 -15.11 0.64
CA ALA A 140 -7.65 -14.77 1.22
C ALA A 140 -8.83 -15.33 0.41
N SER A 141 -8.63 -15.51 -0.91
CA SER A 141 -9.60 -16.13 -1.82
C SER A 141 -10.00 -17.55 -1.40
N LYS A 142 -9.10 -18.33 -0.77
CA LYS A 142 -9.41 -19.66 -0.24
C LYS A 142 -10.45 -19.65 0.89
N ARG A 143 -10.70 -18.47 1.48
CA ARG A 143 -11.72 -18.23 2.49
C ARG A 143 -12.90 -17.43 1.96
N LYS A 144 -12.99 -17.24 0.63
CA LYS A 144 -14.00 -16.39 0.00
C LYS A 144 -13.99 -14.94 0.52
N ILE A 145 -12.79 -14.42 0.78
CA ILE A 145 -12.58 -13.02 1.11
C ILE A 145 -11.98 -12.37 -0.13
N HIS A 146 -12.72 -11.40 -0.69
CA HIS A 146 -12.38 -10.69 -1.92
C HIS A 146 -11.69 -9.37 -1.59
N TYR A 147 -10.83 -8.91 -2.48
CA TYR A 147 -10.19 -7.59 -2.36
C TYR A 147 -11.01 -6.54 -3.10
N HIS A 148 -11.27 -5.38 -2.48
CA HIS A 148 -12.22 -4.38 -2.98
C HIS A 148 -11.89 -3.80 -4.36
N ALA A 149 -10.62 -3.74 -4.73
CA ALA A 149 -10.16 -3.12 -5.97
C ALA A 149 -9.97 -4.11 -7.13
N GLU A 150 -10.29 -5.41 -6.90
CA GLU A 150 -10.07 -6.47 -7.86
C GLU A 150 -11.39 -7.17 -8.23
N PRO A 151 -11.51 -7.72 -9.46
CA PRO A 151 -12.66 -8.57 -9.81
C PRO A 151 -12.81 -9.73 -8.82
N ARG A 152 -14.03 -10.08 -8.46
CA ARG A 152 -14.32 -11.10 -7.43
C ARG A 152 -13.73 -12.48 -7.74
N GLU A 153 -13.65 -12.83 -9.01
CA GLU A 153 -13.12 -14.12 -9.45
C GLU A 153 -11.60 -14.12 -9.56
N SER A 154 -10.96 -12.97 -9.35
CA SER A 154 -9.51 -12.84 -9.41
C SER A 154 -8.85 -13.46 -8.20
N GLU A 155 -7.83 -14.28 -8.43
CA GLU A 155 -6.88 -14.61 -7.38
C GLU A 155 -5.90 -13.45 -7.20
N VAL A 156 -5.91 -12.85 -6.01
CA VAL A 156 -5.04 -11.70 -5.66
C VAL A 156 -3.84 -12.23 -4.88
N PRO A 157 -2.67 -12.43 -5.51
CA PRO A 157 -1.56 -13.18 -4.93
C PRO A 157 -0.88 -12.48 -3.75
N TYR A 158 -1.12 -11.20 -3.58
CA TYR A 158 -0.61 -10.40 -2.46
C TYR A 158 -1.63 -10.21 -1.34
N PHE A 159 -2.88 -10.63 -1.51
CA PHE A 159 -3.92 -10.50 -0.48
C PHE A 159 -4.09 -11.79 0.30
N LEU A 160 -3.75 -11.73 1.57
CA LEU A 160 -3.58 -12.90 2.44
C LEU A 160 -4.49 -12.81 3.66
N ALA A 161 -4.90 -13.97 4.18
CA ALA A 161 -5.69 -14.08 5.40
C ALA A 161 -5.23 -15.25 6.26
N GLN A 162 -5.42 -15.09 7.58
CA GLN A 162 -5.19 -16.16 8.57
C GLN A 162 -6.28 -16.14 9.64
N GLU A 163 -6.86 -17.28 9.96
CA GLU A 163 -7.61 -17.47 11.19
C GLU A 163 -6.66 -17.82 12.33
N LEU A 164 -6.67 -17.02 13.39
CA LEU A 164 -5.95 -17.30 14.63
C LEU A 164 -6.79 -18.20 15.55
N ILE A 165 -8.11 -18.11 15.44
CA ILE A 165 -9.07 -18.95 16.14
C ILE A 165 -9.80 -19.80 15.09
N PRO A 166 -9.61 -21.12 15.06
CA PRO A 166 -10.24 -21.99 14.07
C PRO A 166 -11.75 -21.83 14.01
N GLY A 167 -12.30 -21.66 12.79
CA GLY A 167 -13.73 -21.50 12.57
C GLY A 167 -14.28 -20.10 12.87
N TYR A 168 -13.44 -19.14 13.20
CA TYR A 168 -13.87 -17.75 13.47
C TYR A 168 -14.57 -17.11 12.26
N TRP A 169 -14.06 -17.30 11.06
CA TRP A 169 -14.68 -16.84 9.82
C TRP A 169 -15.87 -17.74 9.41
N GLY A 170 -15.75 -19.05 9.61
CA GLY A 170 -16.77 -20.03 9.25
C GLY A 170 -17.00 -20.09 7.72
N THR A 171 -18.27 -20.08 7.31
CA THR A 171 -18.68 -20.19 5.89
C THR A 171 -19.02 -18.84 5.24
N ARG A 172 -18.64 -17.75 5.85
CA ARG A 172 -18.92 -16.38 5.35
C ARG A 172 -18.21 -16.09 4.04
N GLU A 173 -18.76 -15.12 3.34
CA GLU A 173 -18.17 -14.54 2.14
C GLU A 173 -18.30 -13.03 2.23
N GLY A 174 -17.28 -12.27 1.75
CA GLY A 174 -17.32 -10.82 1.83
C GLY A 174 -16.13 -10.15 1.16
N THR A 175 -16.17 -8.82 1.14
CA THR A 175 -15.17 -7.97 0.51
C THR A 175 -14.42 -7.16 1.56
N TYR A 176 -13.10 -7.29 1.57
CA TYR A 176 -12.20 -6.52 2.42
C TYR A 176 -11.82 -5.21 1.74
N CYS A 177 -11.86 -4.14 2.52
CA CYS A 177 -11.27 -2.85 2.17
C CYS A 177 -10.19 -2.50 3.19
N PRO A 178 -8.97 -2.10 2.76
CA PRO A 178 -7.96 -1.61 3.69
C PRO A 178 -8.48 -0.43 4.50
N PRO A 179 -8.12 -0.33 5.79
CA PRO A 179 -8.55 0.79 6.62
C PRO A 179 -8.13 2.14 6.02
N ARG A 180 -9.03 3.13 6.10
CA ARG A 180 -8.84 4.45 5.46
C ARG A 180 -7.58 5.19 5.92
N GLY A 181 -7.07 4.90 7.12
CA GLY A 181 -5.86 5.48 7.67
C GLY A 181 -4.58 5.09 6.90
N TYR A 182 -4.58 3.97 6.17
CA TYR A 182 -3.43 3.57 5.35
C TYR A 182 -3.20 4.48 4.13
N PHE A 183 -4.23 5.23 3.71
CA PHE A 183 -4.16 6.15 2.57
C PHE A 183 -3.93 7.61 2.97
N VAL A 184 -3.47 7.87 4.20
CA VAL A 184 -3.34 9.22 4.74
C VAL A 184 -2.33 10.08 3.97
N ALA A 185 -1.24 9.50 3.47
CA ALA A 185 -0.25 10.20 2.68
C ALA A 185 -0.81 10.66 1.32
N ASP A 186 -1.62 9.83 0.67
CA ASP A 186 -2.24 10.16 -0.62
C ASP A 186 -3.37 11.19 -0.46
N LYS A 187 -4.06 11.17 0.69
CA LYS A 187 -5.12 12.15 1.01
C LYS A 187 -4.60 13.52 1.43
N HIS A 188 -3.42 13.56 2.04
CA HIS A 188 -2.81 14.76 2.59
C HIS A 188 -1.34 14.89 2.14
N PRO A 189 -1.08 15.02 0.83
CA PRO A 189 0.29 15.00 0.28
C PRO A 189 1.16 16.13 0.83
N GLU A 190 0.61 17.34 1.00
CA GLU A 190 1.38 18.46 1.56
C GLU A 190 1.82 18.20 3.01
N ALA A 191 0.94 17.61 3.84
CA ALA A 191 1.28 17.26 5.21
C ALA A 191 2.31 16.13 5.24
N PHE A 192 2.22 15.17 4.32
CA PHE A 192 3.22 14.13 4.17
C PHE A 192 4.58 14.71 3.75
N GLU A 193 4.64 15.61 2.77
CA GLU A 193 5.88 16.25 2.32
C GLU A 193 6.53 17.05 3.45
N ALA A 194 5.76 17.81 4.20
CA ALA A 194 6.25 18.55 5.37
C ALA A 194 6.83 17.62 6.44
N TYR A 195 6.18 16.48 6.68
CA TYR A 195 6.68 15.47 7.61
C TYR A 195 7.94 14.78 7.08
N GLU A 196 7.96 14.37 5.80
CA GLU A 196 9.13 13.76 5.14
C GLU A 196 10.35 14.67 5.19
N ALA A 197 10.17 15.98 5.04
CA ALA A 197 11.23 16.97 5.13
C ALA A 197 11.93 17.03 6.51
N THR A 198 11.33 16.45 7.55
CA THR A 198 11.97 16.33 8.89
C THR A 198 13.00 15.19 8.98
N PHE A 199 13.13 14.38 7.94
CA PHE A 199 14.10 13.29 7.84
C PHE A 199 15.28 13.66 6.94
N PRO A 200 16.43 12.98 7.09
CA PRO A 200 17.53 13.15 6.15
C PRO A 200 17.11 12.90 4.72
N GLN A 201 17.56 13.74 3.80
CA GLN A 201 17.27 13.56 2.38
C GLN A 201 17.83 12.24 1.87
N LYS A 202 17.03 11.55 1.03
CA LYS A 202 17.40 10.29 0.37
C LYS A 202 16.93 10.32 -1.07
N VAL A 203 17.68 9.68 -1.95
CA VAL A 203 17.32 9.56 -3.37
C VAL A 203 16.12 8.64 -3.53
N LYS A 204 15.05 9.15 -4.12
CA LYS A 204 13.90 8.36 -4.56
C LYS A 204 14.24 7.70 -5.89
N ALA A 205 14.06 6.38 -6.00
CA ALA A 205 14.37 5.62 -7.20
C ALA A 205 13.45 4.40 -7.33
N PHE A 206 13.15 3.98 -8.56
CA PHE A 206 12.59 2.66 -8.81
C PHE A 206 13.67 1.59 -8.59
N LYS A 207 13.30 0.48 -7.98
CA LYS A 207 14.12 -0.73 -8.01
C LYS A 207 13.88 -1.50 -9.30
N GLU A 208 14.90 -2.20 -9.76
CA GLU A 208 14.77 -3.13 -10.88
C GLU A 208 13.64 -4.13 -10.63
N GLY A 209 12.72 -4.28 -11.58
CA GLY A 209 11.53 -5.14 -11.49
C GLY A 209 10.32 -4.55 -10.73
N GLN A 210 10.36 -3.30 -10.29
CA GLN A 210 9.14 -2.65 -9.78
C GLN A 210 8.12 -2.46 -10.91
N LEU A 211 6.84 -2.69 -10.58
CA LEU A 211 5.74 -2.47 -11.52
C LEU A 211 5.74 -1.01 -12.02
N PRO A 212 5.48 -0.79 -13.31
CA PRO A 212 5.45 0.54 -13.87
C PRO A 212 4.39 1.39 -13.18
N GLN A 213 4.76 2.61 -12.80
CA GLN A 213 3.80 3.62 -12.43
C GLN A 213 3.25 4.27 -13.70
N PHE A 214 2.08 4.89 -13.59
CA PHE A 214 1.49 5.62 -14.70
C PHE A 214 1.71 7.12 -14.52
N CYS A 215 1.98 7.80 -15.64
CA CYS A 215 2.04 9.25 -15.68
C CYS A 215 0.72 9.84 -15.16
N GLN A 216 0.79 10.67 -14.14
CA GLN A 216 -0.35 11.29 -13.47
C GLN A 216 -1.01 12.42 -14.31
N SER A 217 -0.65 12.51 -15.58
CA SER A 217 -1.25 13.42 -16.57
C SER A 217 -1.88 12.66 -17.75
N CYS A 218 -1.12 11.79 -18.42
CA CYS A 218 -1.57 11.11 -19.65
C CYS A 218 -1.77 9.60 -19.49
N GLY A 219 -1.48 9.03 -18.32
CA GLY A 219 -1.63 7.59 -18.08
C GLY A 219 -0.56 6.70 -18.73
N MET A 220 0.47 7.27 -19.38
CA MET A 220 1.57 6.47 -19.96
C MET A 220 2.30 5.69 -18.86
N PRO A 221 2.58 4.38 -19.04
CA PRO A 221 3.39 3.61 -18.10
C PRO A 221 4.81 4.21 -17.97
N LEU A 222 5.27 4.37 -16.72
CA LEU A 222 6.62 4.83 -16.39
C LEU A 222 7.45 3.59 -16.02
N THR A 223 8.05 2.97 -17.02
CA THR A 223 8.75 1.69 -16.85
C THR A 223 10.24 1.85 -16.56
N ARG A 224 10.80 3.01 -16.91
CA ARG A 224 12.22 3.35 -16.76
C ARG A 224 12.35 4.77 -16.22
N ILE A 225 13.49 5.08 -15.61
CA ILE A 225 13.78 6.42 -15.09
C ILE A 225 13.76 7.45 -16.23
N GLU A 226 14.22 7.08 -17.43
CA GLU A 226 14.24 7.93 -18.62
C GLU A 226 12.83 8.30 -19.12
N ASP A 227 11.82 7.53 -18.75
CA ASP A 227 10.42 7.83 -19.09
C ASP A 227 9.85 8.95 -18.21
N CYS A 228 10.48 9.23 -17.07
CA CYS A 228 10.04 10.22 -16.09
C CYS A 228 10.43 11.65 -16.49
N GLY A 229 9.62 12.61 -16.07
CA GLY A 229 9.92 14.03 -16.20
C GLY A 229 10.94 14.53 -15.18
N THR A 230 11.19 15.84 -15.16
CA THR A 230 12.14 16.47 -14.24
C THR A 230 11.51 17.61 -13.46
N ASN A 231 11.91 17.74 -12.19
CA ASN A 231 11.59 18.88 -11.33
C ASN A 231 12.46 20.10 -11.69
N ALA A 232 12.13 21.27 -11.13
CA ALA A 232 12.85 22.51 -11.38
C ALA A 232 14.34 22.47 -10.94
N ASP A 233 14.68 21.62 -9.99
CA ASP A 233 16.05 21.39 -9.50
C ASP A 233 16.80 20.32 -10.31
N GLY A 234 16.20 19.80 -11.39
CA GLY A 234 16.77 18.75 -12.22
C GLY A 234 16.59 17.33 -11.67
N SER A 235 16.01 17.16 -10.51
CA SER A 235 15.69 15.82 -9.96
C SER A 235 14.59 15.15 -10.77
N THR A 236 14.55 13.80 -10.73
CA THR A 236 13.52 13.01 -11.43
C THR A 236 12.14 13.20 -10.80
N ASN A 237 11.15 13.51 -11.64
CA ASN A 237 9.74 13.52 -11.23
C ASN A 237 9.10 12.18 -11.56
N TYR A 238 8.73 11.43 -10.54
CA TYR A 238 8.14 10.09 -10.69
C TYR A 238 6.62 10.08 -10.90
N ASP A 239 5.98 11.24 -10.85
CA ASP A 239 4.53 11.35 -11.08
C ASP A 239 4.19 11.57 -12.55
N TYR A 240 5.07 12.18 -13.32
CA TYR A 240 4.80 12.59 -14.70
C TYR A 240 5.87 12.10 -15.67
N CYS A 241 5.46 11.78 -16.89
CA CYS A 241 6.40 11.41 -17.94
C CYS A 241 7.13 12.64 -18.51
N GLN A 242 8.27 12.39 -19.16
CA GLN A 242 9.08 13.42 -19.81
C GLN A 242 8.34 14.20 -20.91
N TYR A 243 7.26 13.64 -21.46
CA TYR A 243 6.41 14.27 -22.48
C TYR A 243 5.33 15.18 -21.90
N CYS A 244 5.01 15.01 -20.61
CA CYS A 244 4.03 15.84 -19.91
C CYS A 244 4.65 16.90 -19.02
N TYR A 245 5.81 16.60 -18.40
CA TYR A 245 6.37 17.44 -17.36
C TYR A 245 7.89 17.51 -17.43
N LYS A 246 8.42 18.72 -17.45
CA LYS A 246 9.87 18.95 -17.52
C LYS A 246 10.25 20.25 -16.82
N ASP A 247 11.38 20.26 -16.15
CA ASP A 247 11.95 21.42 -15.45
C ASP A 247 10.94 22.12 -14.52
N GLY A 248 10.17 21.32 -13.79
CA GLY A 248 9.21 21.79 -12.80
C GLY A 248 7.87 22.30 -13.36
N ARG A 249 7.56 22.07 -14.64
CA ARG A 249 6.34 22.58 -15.28
C ARG A 249 5.74 21.60 -16.28
N PHE A 250 4.43 21.71 -16.48
CA PHE A 250 3.77 21.01 -17.58
C PHE A 250 4.20 21.60 -18.92
N LEU A 251 4.49 20.72 -19.90
CA LEU A 251 4.88 21.13 -21.26
C LEU A 251 3.70 21.61 -22.08
N GLN A 252 2.47 21.25 -21.70
CA GLN A 252 1.25 21.69 -22.35
C GLN A 252 0.22 22.09 -21.30
N GLU A 253 -0.35 23.27 -21.44
CA GLU A 253 -1.59 23.64 -20.78
C GLU A 253 -2.77 23.16 -21.62
N CYS A 254 -3.54 22.24 -21.10
CA CYS A 254 -4.69 21.65 -21.79
C CYS A 254 -5.75 21.20 -20.77
N THR A 255 -6.96 21.06 -21.24
CA THR A 255 -8.04 20.40 -20.50
C THR A 255 -7.85 18.89 -20.46
N MET A 256 -8.57 18.21 -19.58
CA MET A 256 -8.56 16.75 -19.52
C MET A 256 -9.03 16.14 -20.85
N ASP A 257 -10.06 16.71 -21.46
CA ASP A 257 -10.63 16.20 -22.73
C ASP A 257 -9.63 16.35 -23.89
N GLU A 258 -8.90 17.47 -23.97
CA GLU A 258 -7.84 17.67 -24.96
C GLU A 258 -6.69 16.66 -24.78
N MET A 259 -6.35 16.33 -23.53
CA MET A 259 -5.35 15.30 -23.26
C MET A 259 -5.85 13.91 -23.68
N ILE A 260 -7.11 13.59 -23.43
CA ILE A 260 -7.73 12.32 -23.87
C ILE A 260 -7.71 12.22 -25.40
N GLU A 261 -8.06 13.29 -26.10
CA GLU A 261 -8.00 13.34 -27.57
C GLU A 261 -6.56 13.14 -28.09
N HIS A 262 -5.59 13.73 -27.43
CA HIS A 262 -4.18 13.54 -27.75
C HIS A 262 -3.75 12.07 -27.54
N CYS A 263 -4.05 11.48 -26.37
CA CYS A 263 -3.70 10.10 -26.05
C CYS A 263 -4.37 9.10 -27.00
N ALA A 264 -5.60 9.38 -27.44
CA ALA A 264 -6.33 8.52 -28.36
C ALA A 264 -5.71 8.38 -29.76
N GLN A 265 -4.75 9.24 -30.11
CA GLN A 265 -3.97 9.10 -31.35
C GLN A 265 -2.98 7.93 -31.29
N PHE A 266 -2.64 7.46 -30.10
CA PHE A 266 -1.69 6.38 -29.85
C PHE A 266 -2.36 5.05 -29.54
N VAL A 267 -3.68 4.90 -29.75
CA VAL A 267 -4.44 3.69 -29.44
C VAL A 267 -3.87 2.44 -30.11
N ASP A 268 -3.32 2.57 -31.32
CA ASP A 268 -2.72 1.45 -32.03
C ASP A 268 -1.46 0.91 -31.34
N GLU A 269 -0.66 1.81 -30.71
CA GLU A 269 0.48 1.39 -29.90
C GLU A 269 0.06 0.69 -28.61
N VAL A 270 -1.00 1.20 -27.98
CA VAL A 270 -1.59 0.57 -26.78
C VAL A 270 -2.13 -0.82 -27.13
N ASN A 271 -2.83 -0.95 -28.24
CA ASN A 271 -3.40 -2.21 -28.71
C ASN A 271 -2.38 -3.32 -28.95
N LYS A 272 -1.11 -2.99 -29.25
CA LYS A 272 -0.04 -4.00 -29.36
C LYS A 272 0.22 -4.76 -28.05
N GLN A 273 -0.15 -4.18 -26.91
CA GLN A 273 0.07 -4.76 -25.59
C GLN A 273 -1.24 -5.27 -24.94
N MET A 274 -2.37 -5.11 -25.61
CA MET A 274 -3.67 -5.48 -25.06
C MET A 274 -4.14 -6.85 -25.58
N PRO A 275 -4.73 -7.69 -24.71
CA PRO A 275 -5.29 -8.99 -25.14
C PRO A 275 -6.42 -8.84 -26.16
N LYS A 276 -7.16 -7.74 -26.10
CA LYS A 276 -8.24 -7.38 -27.02
C LYS A 276 -8.04 -5.93 -27.46
N PRO A 277 -7.87 -5.70 -28.78
CA PRO A 277 -7.76 -4.34 -29.29
C PRO A 277 -9.04 -3.53 -29.08
N MET A 278 -8.87 -2.25 -28.78
CA MET A 278 -9.96 -1.29 -28.60
C MET A 278 -10.01 -0.34 -29.80
N THR A 279 -11.22 0.13 -30.11
CA THR A 279 -11.40 1.26 -31.02
C THR A 279 -10.97 2.56 -30.33
N LYS A 280 -10.79 3.63 -31.11
CA LYS A 280 -10.44 4.95 -30.60
C LYS A 280 -11.49 5.49 -29.62
N GLU A 281 -12.76 5.25 -29.91
CA GLU A 281 -13.89 5.65 -29.10
C GLU A 281 -13.95 4.87 -27.77
N GLU A 282 -13.76 3.57 -27.80
CA GLU A 282 -13.68 2.73 -26.59
C GLU A 282 -12.50 3.17 -25.69
N TYR A 283 -11.35 3.47 -26.30
CA TYR A 283 -10.20 3.97 -25.58
C TYR A 283 -10.48 5.33 -24.91
N LYS A 284 -11.11 6.28 -25.60
CA LYS A 284 -11.52 7.57 -25.02
C LYS A 284 -12.49 7.37 -23.85
N GLN A 285 -13.48 6.50 -24.02
CA GLN A 285 -14.45 6.21 -22.96
C GLN A 285 -13.76 5.64 -21.71
N MET A 286 -12.81 4.72 -21.89
CA MET A 286 -11.98 4.20 -20.80
C MET A 286 -11.17 5.33 -20.11
N MET A 287 -10.55 6.22 -20.90
CA MET A 287 -9.77 7.33 -20.36
C MET A 287 -10.62 8.34 -19.60
N HIS A 288 -11.85 8.62 -20.02
CA HIS A 288 -12.78 9.47 -19.26
C HIS A 288 -13.13 8.89 -17.89
N GLY A 289 -13.12 7.56 -17.73
CA GLY A 289 -13.26 6.91 -16.42
C GLY A 289 -11.98 6.94 -15.58
N PHE A 290 -10.82 6.88 -16.23
CA PHE A 290 -9.53 6.76 -15.56
C PHE A 290 -8.90 8.11 -15.19
N PHE A 291 -8.92 9.10 -16.09
CA PHE A 291 -8.22 10.38 -15.89
C PHE A 291 -8.65 11.18 -14.65
N PRO A 292 -9.94 11.19 -14.22
CA PRO A 292 -10.32 11.86 -12.99
C PRO A 292 -9.59 11.33 -11.73
N MET A 293 -8.98 10.13 -11.80
CA MET A 293 -8.19 9.57 -10.71
C MET A 293 -6.74 10.05 -10.71
N LEU A 294 -6.25 10.61 -11.82
CA LEU A 294 -4.87 11.09 -11.97
C LEU A 294 -4.68 12.45 -11.28
N LYS A 295 -3.50 12.67 -10.69
CA LYS A 295 -3.18 13.86 -9.88
C LYS A 295 -3.47 15.18 -10.60
N ARG A 296 -3.16 15.28 -11.90
CA ARG A 296 -3.37 16.50 -12.69
C ARG A 296 -4.84 16.89 -12.83
N TRP A 297 -5.75 15.93 -12.83
CA TRP A 297 -7.16 16.13 -13.15
C TRP A 297 -8.10 16.00 -11.96
N ARG A 298 -7.58 15.63 -10.80
CA ARG A 298 -8.35 15.62 -9.56
C ARG A 298 -8.80 17.06 -9.23
N LYS A 299 -10.09 17.20 -8.97
CA LYS A 299 -10.67 18.43 -8.39
C LYS A 299 -10.65 18.35 -6.88
#